data_dcddb158e708bd12157f5c71b496549b
#
_entry.id   dcddb158e708bd12157f5c71b496549b
#
_cell.length_a   1.000
_cell.length_b   1.000
_cell.length_c   1.000
_cell.angle_alpha   90.00
_cell.angle_beta   90.00
_cell.angle_gamma   90.00
#
_symmetry.space_group_name_H-M   'P 1'
#
loop_
_entity.id
_entity.type
_entity.pdbx_description
1 polymer ?
#
loop_
_entity_poly.entity_id
_entity_poly.type
_entity_poly.pdbx_seq_one_letter_code
_entity_poly.pdbx_strand_id
1 'polypeptide(L)'
;MTLFFAALVTVTLGAQEIKPAQKPPKAEPQKADAAQTQYVLGPQDQLRITVFDEPDLTNSYRVDADGFITFPLINRVAASGLTPAELQDRIRAMLSNGYLKNPTVRIEIEQYKSQFVIVGGEVRMPGKVPMTGTMTLPEALAAAGSPTASASTEVIVTHAKKPGTDGPGGTKDPESLHVNLKQLQLGMAGQDVILQDGDTIFVPKAQTFYINGAVRNTGQFIWEPGLTVQQAIALAGGLTERGSDRRIKVDRRTPDGHVVEISLELYSQVQPNDTIKISQRIF
;
A
#
# COMPACT_ATOMS: atom_id res chain seq x y z
N MET A 1 8.17 80.92 42.18
CA MET A 1 9.62 80.71 42.10
C MET A 1 9.78 79.21 42.00
N THR A 2 9.71 78.71 40.83
CA THR A 2 9.64 77.25 40.51
C THR A 2 10.80 76.92 39.59
N LEU A 3 11.75 76.15 40.09
CA LEU A 3 12.92 75.67 39.36
C LEU A 3 12.53 74.44 38.55
N PHE A 4 12.71 74.51 37.23
CA PHE A 4 12.66 73.39 36.32
C PHE A 4 14.00 72.68 36.26
N PHE A 5 14.03 71.38 36.61
CA PHE A 5 15.18 70.53 36.41
C PHE A 5 15.03 69.82 35.07
N ALA A 6 15.87 70.13 34.10
CA ALA A 6 15.96 69.44 32.81
C ALA A 6 16.92 68.22 33.00
N ALA A 7 16.39 67.02 32.85
CA ALA A 7 17.19 65.79 32.80
C ALA A 7 17.68 65.55 31.37
N LEU A 8 18.99 65.59 31.20
CA LEU A 8 19.67 65.28 29.94
C LEU A 8 19.83 63.76 29.83
N VAL A 9 19.11 63.10 28.93
CA VAL A 9 19.26 61.71 28.62
C VAL A 9 20.31 61.57 27.52
N THR A 10 21.50 61.07 27.85
CA THR A 10 22.55 60.70 26.90
C THR A 10 22.27 59.31 26.40
N VAL A 11 21.91 59.19 25.09
CA VAL A 11 21.82 57.96 24.36
C VAL A 11 23.23 57.55 23.91
N THR A 12 23.79 56.53 24.55
CA THR A 12 24.99 55.86 24.09
C THR A 12 24.67 54.92 22.95
N LEU A 13 25.13 55.24 21.76
CA LEU A 13 25.09 54.35 20.58
C LEU A 13 26.09 53.21 20.80
N GLY A 14 25.58 52.03 21.19
CA GLY A 14 26.40 50.82 21.23
C GLY A 14 26.63 50.30 19.81
N ALA A 15 27.89 50.35 19.38
CA ALA A 15 28.32 49.71 18.13
C ALA A 15 28.14 48.20 18.27
N GLN A 16 27.18 47.63 17.51
CA GLN A 16 27.09 46.18 17.38
C GLN A 16 28.20 45.70 16.42
N GLU A 17 29.10 44.96 16.99
CA GLU A 17 30.18 44.23 16.28
C GLU A 17 29.50 43.16 15.39
N ILE A 18 29.60 43.35 14.09
CA ILE A 18 29.08 42.40 13.10
C ILE A 18 30.03 41.19 13.08
N LYS A 19 29.58 40.10 13.73
CA LYS A 19 30.22 38.82 13.67
C LYS A 19 30.23 38.31 12.23
N PRO A 20 31.38 37.88 11.65
CA PRO A 20 31.40 37.38 10.30
C PRO A 20 30.50 36.14 10.16
N ALA A 21 29.70 36.13 9.10
CA ALA A 21 28.81 35.07 8.74
C ALA A 21 29.55 33.73 8.72
N GLN A 22 29.15 32.82 9.58
CA GLN A 22 29.60 31.44 9.53
C GLN A 22 29.13 30.83 8.20
N LYS A 23 30.13 30.38 7.43
CA LYS A 23 29.92 29.58 6.21
C LYS A 23 28.93 28.44 6.53
N PRO A 24 27.87 28.24 5.71
CA PRO A 24 26.94 27.15 5.97
C PRO A 24 27.71 25.82 6.02
N PRO A 25 27.39 24.92 6.93
CA PRO A 25 28.02 23.61 7.00
C PRO A 25 27.85 22.93 5.64
N LYS A 26 28.98 22.52 5.07
CA LYS A 26 29.01 21.67 3.88
C LYS A 26 28.12 20.46 4.17
N ALA A 27 27.00 20.38 3.48
CA ALA A 27 26.14 19.20 3.55
C ALA A 27 27.01 18.00 3.14
N GLU A 28 27.44 17.22 4.09
CA GLU A 28 27.90 15.87 3.81
C GLU A 28 26.74 15.14 3.16
N PRO A 29 26.96 14.41 2.07
CA PRO A 29 25.93 13.57 1.51
C PRO A 29 25.55 12.57 2.62
N GLN A 30 24.40 12.78 3.25
CA GLN A 30 23.77 11.74 4.05
C GLN A 30 23.68 10.53 3.13
N LYS A 31 24.50 9.53 3.42
CA LYS A 31 24.28 8.17 2.98
C LYS A 31 22.88 7.82 3.49
N ALA A 32 21.89 8.04 2.62
CA ALA A 32 20.61 7.37 2.74
C ALA A 32 20.95 5.88 2.60
N ASP A 33 21.10 5.22 3.74
CA ASP A 33 21.06 3.78 3.88
C ASP A 33 19.59 3.36 3.71
N ALA A 34 19.02 3.71 2.54
CA ALA A 34 17.93 2.96 1.97
C ALA A 34 18.58 1.68 1.46
N ALA A 35 18.48 0.61 2.21
CA ALA A 35 18.50 -0.72 1.67
C ALA A 35 17.32 -0.82 0.70
N GLN A 36 17.44 -0.18 -0.46
CA GLN A 36 16.61 -0.44 -1.63
C GLN A 36 16.93 -1.89 -1.95
N THR A 37 16.03 -2.78 -1.59
CA THR A 37 16.11 -4.17 -2.01
C THR A 37 16.09 -4.11 -3.53
N GLN A 38 17.28 -4.22 -4.14
CA GLN A 38 17.44 -4.11 -5.59
C GLN A 38 16.66 -5.25 -6.21
N TYR A 39 15.97 -4.96 -7.31
CA TYR A 39 15.26 -5.98 -8.07
C TYR A 39 16.22 -7.10 -8.48
N VAL A 40 15.82 -8.33 -8.22
CA VAL A 40 16.58 -9.54 -8.59
C VAL A 40 15.91 -10.14 -9.82
N LEU A 41 16.69 -10.32 -10.87
CA LEU A 41 16.23 -10.86 -12.13
C LEU A 41 15.73 -12.30 -11.97
N GLY A 42 14.67 -12.63 -12.67
CA GLY A 42 14.08 -13.96 -12.66
C GLY A 42 13.61 -14.40 -14.05
N PRO A 43 13.09 -15.64 -14.16
CA PRO A 43 12.58 -16.18 -15.41
C PRO A 43 11.47 -15.31 -16.00
N GLN A 44 11.43 -15.19 -17.33
CA GLN A 44 10.49 -14.39 -18.12
C GLN A 44 10.78 -12.90 -18.17
N ASP A 45 11.70 -12.33 -17.36
CA ASP A 45 12.06 -10.94 -17.46
C ASP A 45 12.64 -10.62 -18.84
N GLN A 46 12.32 -9.43 -19.34
CA GLN A 46 12.84 -8.94 -20.61
C GLN A 46 13.80 -7.78 -20.35
N LEU A 47 15.02 -7.97 -20.82
CA LEU A 47 16.14 -7.05 -20.60
C LEU A 47 16.54 -6.41 -21.91
N ARG A 48 16.77 -5.12 -21.93
CA ARG A 48 17.49 -4.45 -22.99
C ARG A 48 18.95 -4.36 -22.62
N ILE A 49 19.81 -5.00 -23.40
CA ILE A 49 21.25 -4.97 -23.21
C ILE A 49 21.84 -4.18 -24.34
N THR A 50 22.55 -3.10 -23.98
CA THR A 50 23.26 -2.22 -24.92
C THR A 50 24.75 -2.41 -24.72
N VAL A 51 25.45 -2.75 -25.77
CA VAL A 51 26.92 -2.79 -25.80
C VAL A 51 27.37 -1.64 -26.69
N PHE A 52 28.05 -0.66 -26.12
CA PHE A 52 28.50 0.53 -26.85
C PHE A 52 29.49 0.13 -27.93
N ASP A 53 29.38 0.77 -29.10
CA ASP A 53 30.15 0.52 -30.32
C ASP A 53 29.93 -0.87 -30.95
N GLU A 54 28.98 -1.68 -30.43
CA GLU A 54 28.67 -3.02 -30.94
C GLU A 54 27.13 -3.16 -31.16
N PRO A 55 26.60 -2.66 -32.28
CA PRO A 55 25.16 -2.69 -32.55
C PRO A 55 24.60 -4.11 -32.70
N ASP A 56 25.41 -5.05 -33.18
CA ASP A 56 25.03 -6.46 -33.36
C ASP A 56 24.78 -7.20 -32.02
N LEU A 57 25.33 -6.68 -30.93
CA LEU A 57 25.14 -7.21 -29.58
C LEU A 57 24.07 -6.45 -28.79
N THR A 58 23.61 -5.31 -29.32
CA THR A 58 22.59 -4.47 -28.67
C THR A 58 21.20 -4.93 -29.07
N ASN A 59 20.49 -5.63 -28.15
CA ASN A 59 19.16 -6.17 -28.41
C ASN A 59 18.37 -6.38 -27.10
N SER A 60 17.10 -6.79 -27.26
CA SER A 60 16.28 -7.25 -26.15
C SER A 60 16.48 -8.75 -25.94
N TYR A 61 16.78 -9.11 -24.72
CA TYR A 61 17.04 -10.48 -24.28
C TYR A 61 16.04 -10.90 -23.22
N ARG A 62 15.53 -12.12 -23.33
CA ARG A 62 14.60 -12.69 -22.36
C ARG A 62 15.32 -13.72 -21.50
N VAL A 63 15.07 -13.67 -20.20
CA VAL A 63 15.50 -14.73 -19.27
C VAL A 63 14.64 -15.96 -19.50
N ASP A 64 15.26 -17.09 -19.82
CA ASP A 64 14.58 -18.36 -20.05
C ASP A 64 14.04 -18.97 -18.73
N ALA A 65 13.34 -20.10 -18.84
CA ALA A 65 12.78 -20.78 -17.67
C ALA A 65 13.85 -21.34 -16.72
N ASP A 66 15.03 -21.60 -17.24
CA ASP A 66 16.17 -22.10 -16.45
C ASP A 66 16.97 -20.94 -15.80
N GLY A 67 16.58 -19.70 -16.05
CA GLY A 67 17.23 -18.51 -15.48
C GLY A 67 18.44 -18.01 -16.25
N PHE A 68 18.58 -18.37 -17.53
CA PHE A 68 19.67 -17.91 -18.38
C PHE A 68 19.19 -16.95 -19.47
N ILE A 69 20.12 -16.18 -20.01
CA ILE A 69 19.97 -15.48 -21.28
C ILE A 69 20.91 -16.08 -22.31
N THR A 70 20.49 -16.14 -23.57
CA THR A 70 21.36 -16.50 -24.69
C THR A 70 21.91 -15.24 -25.31
N PHE A 71 23.21 -15.02 -25.17
CA PHE A 71 23.89 -13.80 -25.62
C PHE A 71 24.91 -14.15 -26.72
N PRO A 72 24.98 -13.39 -27.84
CA PRO A 72 25.96 -13.65 -28.88
C PRO A 72 27.39 -13.70 -28.34
N LEU A 73 28.25 -14.45 -28.99
CA LEU A 73 29.67 -14.70 -28.65
C LEU A 73 29.89 -15.49 -27.35
N ILE A 74 29.14 -15.21 -26.27
CA ILE A 74 29.35 -15.81 -24.93
C ILE A 74 28.30 -16.87 -24.57
N ASN A 75 27.33 -17.14 -25.48
CA ASN A 75 26.29 -18.17 -25.33
C ASN A 75 25.41 -17.97 -24.09
N ARG A 76 25.28 -18.99 -23.24
CA ARG A 76 24.41 -18.97 -22.06
C ARG A 76 25.06 -18.23 -20.88
N VAL A 77 24.38 -17.19 -20.41
CA VAL A 77 24.77 -16.41 -19.24
C VAL A 77 23.70 -16.52 -18.16
N ALA A 78 24.08 -16.94 -16.96
CA ALA A 78 23.15 -17.01 -15.83
C ALA A 78 22.74 -15.59 -15.42
N ALA A 79 21.44 -15.32 -15.47
CA ALA A 79 20.83 -14.03 -15.16
C ALA A 79 19.94 -14.07 -13.92
N SER A 80 19.21 -15.18 -13.71
CA SER A 80 18.34 -15.34 -12.56
C SER A 80 19.13 -15.31 -11.24
N GLY A 81 18.58 -14.64 -10.24
CA GLY A 81 19.22 -14.48 -8.93
C GLY A 81 20.25 -13.34 -8.86
N LEU A 82 20.49 -12.64 -9.97
CA LEU A 82 21.38 -11.48 -10.03
C LEU A 82 20.60 -10.18 -10.13
N THR A 83 21.19 -9.12 -9.65
CA THR A 83 20.75 -7.76 -9.96
C THR A 83 21.18 -7.38 -11.39
N PRO A 84 20.54 -6.37 -12.04
CA PRO A 84 20.98 -5.87 -13.33
C PRO A 84 22.46 -5.44 -13.36
N ALA A 85 22.95 -4.87 -12.26
CA ALA A 85 24.34 -4.44 -12.13
C ALA A 85 25.32 -5.64 -12.10
N GLU A 86 24.99 -6.69 -11.34
CA GLU A 86 25.81 -7.90 -11.29
C GLU A 86 25.83 -8.64 -12.63
N LEU A 87 24.69 -8.71 -13.32
CA LEU A 87 24.62 -9.28 -14.67
C LEU A 87 25.43 -8.46 -15.66
N GLN A 88 25.39 -7.11 -15.59
CA GLN A 88 26.20 -6.22 -16.40
C GLN A 88 27.69 -6.50 -16.22
N ASP A 89 28.15 -6.60 -14.97
CA ASP A 89 29.57 -6.90 -14.68
C ASP A 89 29.97 -8.28 -15.18
N ARG A 90 29.09 -9.27 -15.06
CA ARG A 90 29.29 -10.62 -15.56
C ARG A 90 29.47 -10.65 -17.09
N ILE A 91 28.54 -10.01 -17.83
CA ILE A 91 28.61 -9.95 -19.30
C ILE A 91 29.86 -9.20 -19.73
N ARG A 92 30.18 -8.06 -19.07
CA ARG A 92 31.39 -7.30 -19.36
C ARG A 92 32.65 -8.14 -19.18
N ALA A 93 32.76 -8.89 -18.10
CA ALA A 93 33.89 -9.77 -17.83
C ALA A 93 34.04 -10.89 -18.89
N MET A 94 32.90 -11.51 -19.27
CA MET A 94 32.91 -12.58 -20.28
C MET A 94 33.28 -12.05 -21.68
N LEU A 95 32.79 -10.86 -22.07
CA LEU A 95 33.12 -10.24 -23.34
C LEU A 95 34.59 -9.78 -23.40
N SER A 96 35.15 -9.32 -22.28
CA SER A 96 36.56 -8.91 -22.19
C SER A 96 37.52 -10.09 -22.33
N ASN A 97 37.03 -11.31 -22.10
CA ASN A 97 37.84 -12.53 -22.21
C ASN A 97 37.94 -13.02 -23.66
N GLY A 98 38.64 -12.24 -24.49
CA GLY A 98 39.01 -12.64 -25.85
C GLY A 98 38.08 -12.19 -26.98
N TYR A 99 36.95 -11.50 -26.67
CA TYR A 99 36.02 -11.02 -27.71
C TYR A 99 36.11 -9.54 -27.95
N LEU A 100 36.10 -8.68 -26.91
CA LEU A 100 36.10 -7.24 -27.01
C LEU A 100 37.18 -6.60 -26.10
N LYS A 101 37.74 -5.47 -26.53
CA LYS A 101 38.62 -4.67 -25.69
C LYS A 101 37.81 -3.62 -24.93
N ASN A 102 37.77 -3.74 -23.59
CA ASN A 102 37.06 -2.79 -22.69
C ASN A 102 35.59 -2.54 -23.07
N PRO A 103 34.75 -3.59 -23.18
CA PRO A 103 33.34 -3.42 -23.53
C PRO A 103 32.60 -2.60 -22.48
N THR A 104 31.80 -1.63 -22.91
CA THR A 104 30.86 -0.91 -22.04
C THR A 104 29.48 -1.50 -22.25
N VAL A 105 28.95 -2.14 -21.22
CA VAL A 105 27.65 -2.81 -21.23
C VAL A 105 26.69 -2.04 -20.36
N ARG A 106 25.44 -1.85 -20.81
CA ARG A 106 24.33 -1.30 -20.04
C ARG A 106 23.15 -2.23 -20.10
N ILE A 107 22.51 -2.47 -18.96
CA ILE A 107 21.33 -3.33 -18.86
C ILE A 107 20.16 -2.51 -18.28
N GLU A 108 19.05 -2.56 -18.97
CA GLU A 108 17.77 -1.98 -18.54
C GLU A 108 16.70 -3.07 -18.56
N ILE A 109 15.79 -3.07 -17.59
CA ILE A 109 14.67 -4.01 -17.58
C ILE A 109 13.53 -3.38 -18.39
N GLU A 110 13.17 -4.03 -19.51
CA GLU A 110 12.04 -3.59 -20.34
C GLU A 110 10.69 -4.09 -19.78
N GLN A 111 10.68 -5.30 -19.24
CA GLN A 111 9.45 -5.88 -18.68
C GLN A 111 9.77 -6.70 -17.43
N TYR A 112 9.15 -6.33 -16.34
CA TYR A 112 9.17 -7.04 -15.06
C TYR A 112 8.10 -8.13 -15.08
N LYS A 113 8.47 -9.39 -15.16
CA LYS A 113 7.52 -10.52 -15.24
C LYS A 113 7.78 -11.60 -14.21
N SER A 114 8.98 -11.65 -13.65
CA SER A 114 9.37 -12.72 -12.75
C SER A 114 8.82 -12.55 -11.34
N GLN A 115 8.62 -11.29 -10.90
CA GLN A 115 8.10 -10.97 -9.57
C GLN A 115 6.78 -10.20 -9.71
N PHE A 116 5.75 -10.66 -9.00
CA PHE A 116 4.43 -10.05 -9.05
C PHE A 116 3.64 -10.33 -7.77
N VAL A 117 2.67 -9.49 -7.49
CA VAL A 117 1.60 -9.77 -6.53
C VAL A 117 0.27 -9.94 -7.26
N ILE A 118 -0.65 -10.68 -6.66
CA ILE A 118 -2.00 -10.88 -7.20
C ILE A 118 -2.96 -10.01 -6.40
N VAL A 119 -3.65 -9.09 -7.06
CA VAL A 119 -4.67 -8.25 -6.44
C VAL A 119 -6.04 -8.67 -6.95
N GLY A 120 -6.94 -9.02 -6.02
CA GLY A 120 -8.28 -9.47 -6.33
C GLY A 120 -9.36 -8.84 -5.45
N GLY A 121 -10.63 -9.08 -5.81
CA GLY A 121 -11.79 -8.56 -5.09
C GLY A 121 -12.24 -7.19 -5.60
N GLU A 122 -12.68 -6.34 -4.70
CA GLU A 122 -13.29 -5.02 -4.97
C GLU A 122 -12.25 -3.94 -5.29
N VAL A 123 -11.48 -4.16 -6.36
CA VAL A 123 -10.55 -3.19 -6.97
C VAL A 123 -10.95 -2.92 -8.42
N ARG A 124 -10.53 -1.79 -8.99
CA ARG A 124 -10.92 -1.42 -10.36
C ARG A 124 -10.30 -2.29 -11.43
N MET A 125 -9.06 -2.74 -11.23
CA MET A 125 -8.29 -3.55 -12.17
C MET A 125 -7.69 -4.76 -11.43
N PRO A 126 -8.49 -5.82 -11.16
CA PRO A 126 -7.98 -7.03 -10.53
C PRO A 126 -7.03 -7.77 -11.47
N GLY A 127 -5.98 -8.36 -10.94
CA GLY A 127 -5.03 -9.12 -11.71
C GLY A 127 -3.64 -9.18 -11.10
N LYS A 128 -2.68 -9.53 -11.95
CA LYS A 128 -1.27 -9.54 -11.59
C LYS A 128 -0.68 -8.13 -11.68
N VAL A 129 -0.04 -7.69 -10.61
CA VAL A 129 0.70 -6.42 -10.54
C VAL A 129 2.18 -6.75 -10.49
N PRO A 130 2.98 -6.35 -11.50
CA PRO A 130 4.41 -6.60 -11.52
C PRO A 130 5.10 -5.79 -10.42
N MET A 131 6.05 -6.40 -9.73
CA MET A 131 6.91 -5.75 -8.74
C MET A 131 8.17 -5.24 -9.44
N THR A 132 8.49 -3.97 -9.24
CA THR A 132 9.71 -3.34 -9.80
C THR A 132 10.83 -3.20 -8.77
N GLY A 133 10.67 -3.83 -7.62
CA GLY A 133 11.52 -3.77 -6.44
C GLY A 133 10.70 -4.01 -5.19
N THR A 134 11.10 -3.39 -4.08
CA THR A 134 10.29 -3.40 -2.86
C THR A 134 8.97 -2.70 -3.13
N MET A 135 7.86 -3.38 -2.84
CA MET A 135 6.51 -2.87 -3.05
C MET A 135 5.72 -2.92 -1.75
N THR A 136 5.00 -1.86 -1.46
CA THR A 136 4.10 -1.76 -0.31
C THR A 136 2.65 -2.07 -0.70
N LEU A 137 1.82 -2.41 0.30
CA LEU A 137 0.39 -2.66 0.07
C LEU A 137 -0.33 -1.47 -0.58
N PRO A 138 -0.14 -0.20 -0.16
CA PRO A 138 -0.74 0.94 -0.84
C PRO A 138 -0.33 1.09 -2.30
N GLU A 139 0.94 0.82 -2.64
CA GLU A 139 1.44 0.87 -4.02
C GLU A 139 0.80 -0.19 -4.90
N ALA A 140 0.67 -1.43 -4.40
CA ALA A 140 0.00 -2.50 -5.11
C ALA A 140 -1.49 -2.19 -5.37
N LEU A 141 -2.19 -1.65 -4.37
CA LEU A 141 -3.59 -1.23 -4.51
C LEU A 141 -3.74 -0.06 -5.50
N ALA A 142 -2.82 0.90 -5.48
CA ALA A 142 -2.80 2.01 -6.44
C ALA A 142 -2.59 1.50 -7.87
N ALA A 143 -1.66 0.57 -8.08
CA ALA A 143 -1.41 -0.07 -9.37
C ALA A 143 -2.62 -0.88 -9.88
N ALA A 144 -3.40 -1.50 -8.98
CA ALA A 144 -4.68 -2.15 -9.28
C ALA A 144 -5.86 -1.17 -9.43
N GLY A 145 -5.60 0.14 -9.55
CA GLY A 145 -6.61 1.18 -9.77
C GLY A 145 -7.39 1.57 -8.53
N SER A 146 -6.89 1.24 -7.35
CA SER A 146 -7.49 1.51 -6.02
C SER A 146 -8.80 0.73 -5.74
N PRO A 147 -9.16 0.56 -4.47
CA PRO A 147 -10.43 -0.08 -4.10
C PRO A 147 -11.65 0.66 -4.65
N THR A 148 -12.72 -0.08 -4.92
CA THR A 148 -14.01 0.47 -5.39
C THR A 148 -14.78 1.10 -4.22
N ALA A 149 -15.85 1.83 -4.51
CA ALA A 149 -16.73 2.39 -3.47
C ALA A 149 -17.46 1.31 -2.66
N SER A 150 -17.55 0.08 -3.17
CA SER A 150 -18.13 -1.07 -2.47
C SER A 150 -17.11 -1.94 -1.73
N ALA A 151 -15.84 -1.55 -1.75
CA ALA A 151 -14.77 -2.26 -1.07
C ALA A 151 -14.87 -2.12 0.46
N SER A 152 -14.47 -3.17 1.15
CA SER A 152 -14.26 -3.13 2.61
C SER A 152 -13.06 -2.25 2.95
N THR A 153 -13.08 -1.68 4.14
CA THR A 153 -11.92 -1.01 4.73
C THR A 153 -10.85 -2.00 5.19
N GLU A 154 -11.17 -3.28 5.29
CA GLU A 154 -10.27 -4.36 5.65
C GLU A 154 -9.80 -5.10 4.40
N VAL A 155 -8.50 -5.29 4.27
CA VAL A 155 -7.84 -6.01 3.18
C VAL A 155 -7.09 -7.19 3.76
N ILE A 156 -7.14 -8.31 3.07
CA ILE A 156 -6.47 -9.56 3.46
C ILE A 156 -5.25 -9.72 2.57
N VAL A 157 -4.06 -9.76 3.17
CA VAL A 157 -2.81 -10.08 2.50
C VAL A 157 -2.41 -11.48 2.90
N THR A 158 -2.26 -12.37 1.93
CA THR A 158 -1.83 -13.74 2.13
C THR A 158 -0.47 -13.94 1.50
N HIS A 159 0.54 -14.25 2.32
CA HIS A 159 1.88 -14.49 1.82
C HIS A 159 1.98 -15.82 1.06
N ALA A 160 2.66 -15.80 -0.07
CA ALA A 160 2.92 -17.01 -0.84
C ALA A 160 3.80 -17.98 -0.05
N LYS A 161 3.41 -19.25 -0.05
CA LYS A 161 4.18 -20.30 0.60
C LYS A 161 5.48 -20.53 -0.19
N LYS A 162 6.63 -20.27 0.44
CA LYS A 162 7.91 -20.57 -0.20
C LYS A 162 8.08 -22.08 -0.36
N PRO A 163 8.40 -22.60 -1.57
CA PRO A 163 8.73 -24.00 -1.75
C PRO A 163 9.90 -24.39 -0.85
N GLY A 164 9.74 -25.42 -0.01
CA GLY A 164 10.82 -25.95 0.82
C GLY A 164 10.77 -25.70 2.32
N THR A 165 9.72 -25.03 2.83
CA THR A 165 9.52 -24.85 4.28
C THR A 165 8.62 -25.92 4.91
N ASP A 166 8.24 -26.96 4.16
CA ASP A 166 7.46 -28.08 4.68
C ASP A 166 8.39 -29.04 5.45
N GLY A 167 8.63 -28.74 6.73
CA GLY A 167 9.09 -29.75 7.67
C GLY A 167 7.95 -30.75 7.95
N PRO A 168 8.25 -32.03 8.24
CA PRO A 168 7.23 -33.01 8.55
C PRO A 168 6.48 -32.63 9.83
N GLY A 169 5.29 -32.03 9.67
CA GLY A 169 4.39 -31.64 10.76
C GLY A 169 3.83 -30.22 10.71
N GLY A 170 4.16 -29.40 9.72
CA GLY A 170 3.78 -28.00 9.63
C GLY A 170 2.63 -27.74 8.65
N THR A 171 1.39 -28.05 8.98
CA THR A 171 0.21 -27.37 8.43
C THR A 171 0.08 -26.01 9.12
N LYS A 172 0.97 -25.07 8.85
CA LYS A 172 0.65 -23.66 9.07
C LYS A 172 -0.14 -23.21 7.85
N ASP A 173 -1.41 -22.86 8.07
CA ASP A 173 -2.18 -22.11 7.10
C ASP A 173 -1.36 -20.91 6.62
N PRO A 174 -1.47 -20.53 5.33
CA PRO A 174 -0.76 -19.37 4.83
C PRO A 174 -1.07 -18.18 5.77
N GLU A 175 -0.03 -17.52 6.23
CA GLU A 175 -0.15 -16.42 7.16
C GLU A 175 -0.94 -15.29 6.48
N SER A 176 -2.20 -15.12 6.92
CA SER A 176 -3.06 -14.07 6.40
C SER A 176 -3.00 -12.88 7.35
N LEU A 177 -2.57 -11.75 6.83
CA LEU A 177 -2.55 -10.48 7.53
C LEU A 177 -3.80 -9.67 7.18
N HIS A 178 -4.58 -9.31 8.18
CA HIS A 178 -5.73 -8.43 8.04
C HIS A 178 -5.29 -6.98 8.26
N VAL A 179 -5.42 -6.14 7.25
CA VAL A 179 -4.96 -4.75 7.26
C VAL A 179 -6.14 -3.80 7.10
N ASN A 180 -6.28 -2.88 8.05
CA ASN A 180 -7.28 -1.83 7.95
C ASN A 180 -6.73 -0.64 7.15
N LEU A 181 -7.25 -0.43 5.94
CA LEU A 181 -6.80 0.63 5.03
C LEU A 181 -6.98 2.04 5.61
N LYS A 182 -8.02 2.25 6.42
CA LYS A 182 -8.30 3.55 7.04
C LYS A 182 -7.22 3.92 8.06
N GLN A 183 -6.80 2.93 8.87
CA GLN A 183 -5.71 3.10 9.83
C GLN A 183 -4.36 3.27 9.13
N LEU A 184 -4.15 2.55 8.05
CA LEU A 184 -2.94 2.67 7.22
C LEU A 184 -2.83 4.07 6.60
N GLN A 185 -3.94 4.61 6.05
CA GLN A 185 -3.97 5.96 5.48
C GLN A 185 -3.75 7.07 6.51
N LEU A 186 -4.16 6.84 7.76
CA LEU A 186 -3.94 7.79 8.86
C LEU A 186 -2.53 7.68 9.46
N GLY A 187 -1.68 6.79 8.96
CA GLY A 187 -0.34 6.54 9.50
C GLY A 187 -0.36 5.91 10.90
N MET A 188 -1.52 5.42 11.36
CA MET A 188 -1.69 4.79 12.67
C MET A 188 -1.30 3.30 12.67
N ALA A 189 -1.32 2.66 11.53
CA ALA A 189 -0.80 1.30 11.37
C ALA A 189 0.73 1.41 11.29
N GLY A 190 1.41 1.12 12.39
CA GLY A 190 2.85 1.31 12.56
C GLY A 190 3.76 0.41 11.73
N GLN A 191 3.32 -0.08 10.57
CA GLN A 191 4.12 -0.86 9.63
C GLN A 191 3.61 -0.65 8.22
N ASP A 192 4.46 -0.12 7.37
CA ASP A 192 4.30 -0.28 5.93
C ASP A 192 4.33 -1.79 5.63
N VAL A 193 3.20 -2.34 5.19
CA VAL A 193 3.13 -3.75 4.80
C VAL A 193 3.92 -3.92 3.52
N ILE A 194 5.13 -4.48 3.67
CA ILE A 194 6.01 -4.80 2.53
C ILE A 194 5.56 -6.15 1.96
N LEU A 195 5.29 -6.14 0.68
CA LEU A 195 4.82 -7.31 -0.06
C LEU A 195 6.01 -8.15 -0.55
N GLN A 196 5.79 -9.45 -0.68
CA GLN A 196 6.72 -10.41 -1.23
C GLN A 196 6.21 -10.95 -2.58
N ASP A 197 7.13 -11.47 -3.38
CA ASP A 197 6.78 -12.12 -4.64
C ASP A 197 5.80 -13.28 -4.42
N GLY A 198 4.75 -13.30 -5.24
CA GLY A 198 3.67 -14.28 -5.17
C GLY A 198 2.58 -13.97 -4.13
N ASP A 199 2.67 -12.88 -3.37
CA ASP A 199 1.64 -12.50 -2.40
C ASP A 199 0.28 -12.28 -3.09
N THR A 200 -0.77 -12.66 -2.36
CA THR A 200 -2.15 -12.41 -2.79
C THR A 200 -2.80 -11.39 -1.88
N ILE A 201 -3.29 -10.32 -2.49
CA ILE A 201 -4.03 -9.24 -1.84
C ILE A 201 -5.49 -9.40 -2.23
N PHE A 202 -6.35 -9.64 -1.26
CA PHE A 202 -7.78 -9.75 -1.48
C PHE A 202 -8.52 -8.61 -0.79
N VAL A 203 -9.28 -7.85 -1.58
CA VAL A 203 -10.12 -6.75 -1.10
C VAL A 203 -11.57 -7.24 -1.06
N PRO A 204 -12.11 -7.59 0.12
CA PRO A 204 -13.48 -8.06 0.20
C PRO A 204 -14.47 -6.95 -0.11
N LYS A 205 -15.68 -7.34 -0.47
CA LYS A 205 -16.81 -6.42 -0.55
C LYS A 205 -17.18 -5.94 0.85
N ALA A 206 -17.50 -4.65 0.99
CA ALA A 206 -17.98 -4.09 2.24
C ALA A 206 -19.26 -4.79 2.68
N GLN A 207 -19.31 -5.12 3.97
CA GLN A 207 -20.55 -5.57 4.58
C GLN A 207 -21.52 -4.39 4.68
N THR A 208 -22.81 -4.69 4.71
CA THR A 208 -23.84 -3.67 4.68
C THR A 208 -24.91 -3.93 5.76
N PHE A 209 -25.66 -2.89 6.10
CA PHE A 209 -26.88 -2.98 6.89
C PHE A 209 -28.00 -2.23 6.17
N TYR A 210 -29.23 -2.48 6.58
CA TYR A 210 -30.40 -1.80 6.05
C TYR A 210 -31.03 -0.93 7.12
N ILE A 211 -31.56 0.24 6.75
CA ILE A 211 -32.33 1.09 7.65
C ILE A 211 -33.62 1.52 6.98
N ASN A 212 -34.71 1.43 7.68
CA ASN A 212 -36.03 1.81 7.19
C ASN A 212 -36.88 2.47 8.30
N GLY A 213 -38.07 2.96 7.93
CA GLY A 213 -39.00 3.63 8.84
C GLY A 213 -38.83 5.12 8.90
N ALA A 214 -38.88 5.71 10.10
CA ALA A 214 -38.92 7.17 10.29
C ALA A 214 -37.53 7.83 10.26
N VAL A 215 -36.74 7.56 9.21
CA VAL A 215 -35.46 8.21 8.87
C VAL A 215 -35.60 8.96 7.55
N ARG A 216 -34.70 9.92 7.29
CA ARG A 216 -34.77 10.73 6.05
C ARG A 216 -34.44 9.92 4.81
N ASN A 217 -33.40 9.11 4.86
CA ASN A 217 -32.95 8.27 3.75
C ASN A 217 -33.03 6.80 4.19
N THR A 218 -33.97 6.06 3.61
CA THR A 218 -34.07 4.64 3.80
C THR A 218 -33.24 3.90 2.76
N GLY A 219 -32.67 2.74 3.09
CA GLY A 219 -31.93 1.93 2.14
C GLY A 219 -30.81 1.13 2.77
N GLN A 220 -29.86 0.78 1.92
CA GLN A 220 -28.69 -0.01 2.26
C GLN A 220 -27.51 0.92 2.47
N PHE A 221 -26.76 0.70 3.55
CA PHE A 221 -25.56 1.46 3.91
C PHE A 221 -24.40 0.52 4.20
N ILE A 222 -23.19 1.00 4.02
CA ILE A 222 -21.97 0.27 4.35
C ILE A 222 -21.84 0.15 5.86
N TRP A 223 -21.57 -1.05 6.31
CA TRP A 223 -21.29 -1.35 7.70
C TRP A 223 -19.78 -1.26 7.97
N GLU A 224 -19.41 -0.67 9.09
CA GLU A 224 -18.02 -0.65 9.58
C GLU A 224 -17.98 -1.24 11.00
N PRO A 225 -16.89 -1.91 11.40
CA PRO A 225 -16.72 -2.41 12.77
C PRO A 225 -16.90 -1.30 13.81
N GLY A 226 -17.72 -1.56 14.83
CA GLY A 226 -18.00 -0.58 15.88
C GLY A 226 -19.12 0.42 15.57
N LEU A 227 -19.78 0.29 14.41
CA LEU A 227 -20.90 1.17 14.04
C LEU A 227 -22.03 1.05 15.07
N THR A 228 -22.47 2.19 15.64
CA THR A 228 -23.61 2.27 16.55
C THR A 228 -24.91 2.60 15.82
N VAL A 229 -26.05 2.30 16.45
CA VAL A 229 -27.38 2.65 15.90
C VAL A 229 -27.50 4.17 15.70
N GLN A 230 -26.95 4.98 16.60
CA GLN A 230 -26.92 6.44 16.46
C GLN A 230 -26.17 6.88 15.19
N GLN A 231 -25.02 6.27 14.93
CA GLN A 231 -24.23 6.56 13.72
C GLN A 231 -24.96 6.07 12.45
N ALA A 232 -25.62 4.91 12.52
CA ALA A 232 -26.42 4.39 11.41
C ALA A 232 -27.57 5.33 11.06
N ILE A 233 -28.26 5.89 12.07
CA ILE A 233 -29.30 6.90 11.87
C ILE A 233 -28.72 8.18 11.25
N ALA A 234 -27.54 8.61 11.71
CA ALA A 234 -26.85 9.78 11.14
C ALA A 234 -26.47 9.58 9.66
N LEU A 235 -25.98 8.39 9.29
CA LEU A 235 -25.71 8.02 7.90
C LEU A 235 -26.99 8.06 7.03
N ALA A 236 -28.13 7.69 7.61
CA ALA A 236 -29.44 7.80 6.96
C ALA A 236 -30.01 9.24 6.94
N GLY A 237 -29.20 10.26 7.23
CA GLY A 237 -29.60 11.66 7.24
C GLY A 237 -30.38 12.10 8.47
N GLY A 238 -30.43 11.27 9.52
CA GLY A 238 -31.11 11.53 10.78
C GLY A 238 -32.58 11.08 10.79
N LEU A 239 -33.21 11.25 11.94
CA LEU A 239 -34.63 10.97 12.11
C LEU A 239 -35.51 12.00 11.37
N THR A 240 -36.68 11.57 10.92
CA THR A 240 -37.75 12.49 10.52
C THR A 240 -38.37 13.16 11.75
N GLU A 241 -39.19 14.17 11.56
CA GLU A 241 -39.91 14.89 12.65
C GLU A 241 -40.75 13.91 13.53
N ARG A 242 -41.19 12.82 12.94
CA ARG A 242 -41.98 11.79 13.62
C ARG A 242 -41.13 10.61 14.10
N GLY A 243 -39.82 10.58 13.84
CA GLY A 243 -38.94 9.50 14.21
C GLY A 243 -38.74 9.38 15.72
N SER A 244 -38.75 8.14 16.24
CA SER A 244 -38.51 7.84 17.65
C SER A 244 -37.08 7.31 17.85
N ASP A 245 -36.35 7.93 18.77
CA ASP A 245 -35.04 7.49 19.24
C ASP A 245 -35.09 6.37 20.30
N ARG A 246 -36.28 6.05 20.81
CA ARG A 246 -36.49 5.07 21.86
C ARG A 246 -37.13 3.77 21.38
N ARG A 247 -37.66 3.72 20.16
CA ARG A 247 -38.34 2.58 19.59
C ARG A 247 -37.61 2.11 18.34
N ILE A 248 -36.45 1.52 18.59
CA ILE A 248 -35.58 1.02 17.53
C ILE A 248 -35.65 -0.50 17.60
N LYS A 249 -36.12 -1.12 16.54
CA LYS A 249 -36.17 -2.55 16.36
C LYS A 249 -35.18 -2.95 15.28
N VAL A 250 -34.58 -4.10 15.45
CA VAL A 250 -33.60 -4.62 14.50
C VAL A 250 -33.90 -6.07 14.22
N ASP A 251 -34.08 -6.38 12.95
CA ASP A 251 -34.10 -7.77 12.51
C ASP A 251 -32.66 -8.24 12.32
N ARG A 252 -32.24 -9.16 13.13
CA ARG A 252 -30.89 -9.74 13.09
C ARG A 252 -30.96 -11.21 12.71
N ARG A 253 -30.08 -11.60 11.79
CA ARG A 253 -29.95 -13.01 11.43
C ARG A 253 -29.03 -13.72 12.41
N THR A 254 -29.52 -14.77 13.04
CA THR A 254 -28.72 -15.66 13.90
C THR A 254 -27.84 -16.58 13.06
N PRO A 255 -26.79 -17.20 13.65
CA PRO A 255 -25.94 -18.17 12.95
C PRO A 255 -26.72 -19.35 12.37
N ASP A 256 -27.84 -19.71 12.98
CA ASP A 256 -28.75 -20.79 12.52
C ASP A 256 -29.63 -20.38 11.33
N GLY A 257 -29.49 -19.14 10.84
CA GLY A 257 -30.22 -18.62 9.69
C GLY A 257 -31.59 -18.02 10.00
N HIS A 258 -32.05 -18.08 11.25
CA HIS A 258 -33.32 -17.47 11.67
C HIS A 258 -33.18 -15.95 11.82
N VAL A 259 -34.29 -15.25 11.58
CA VAL A 259 -34.38 -13.81 11.81
C VAL A 259 -35.08 -13.57 13.15
N VAL A 260 -34.41 -12.82 14.03
CA VAL A 260 -34.95 -12.45 15.35
C VAL A 260 -35.07 -10.93 15.40
N GLU A 261 -36.27 -10.45 15.82
CA GLU A 261 -36.48 -9.04 16.10
C GLU A 261 -36.02 -8.71 17.51
N ILE A 262 -35.06 -7.80 17.65
CA ILE A 262 -34.51 -7.31 18.91
C ILE A 262 -34.71 -5.81 19.03
N SER A 263 -34.84 -5.31 20.26
CA SER A 263 -34.86 -3.88 20.54
C SER A 263 -33.42 -3.43 20.85
N LEU A 264 -32.95 -2.39 20.20
CA LEU A 264 -31.63 -1.82 20.45
C LEU A 264 -31.75 -0.36 20.94
N GLU A 265 -30.76 0.05 21.71
CA GLU A 265 -30.58 1.42 22.12
C GLU A 265 -29.66 2.18 21.14
N LEU A 266 -29.62 3.51 21.22
CA LEU A 266 -28.81 4.37 20.33
C LEU A 266 -27.32 4.01 20.31
N TYR A 267 -26.79 3.60 21.45
CA TYR A 267 -25.35 3.27 21.57
C TYR A 267 -25.03 1.79 21.34
N SER A 268 -26.06 0.96 21.09
CA SER A 268 -25.86 -0.44 20.76
C SER A 268 -25.17 -0.58 19.39
N GLN A 269 -24.34 -1.62 19.26
CA GLN A 269 -23.64 -1.89 18.01
C GLN A 269 -24.56 -2.57 16.99
N VAL A 270 -24.48 -2.08 15.76
CA VAL A 270 -25.10 -2.68 14.58
C VAL A 270 -24.21 -3.82 14.08
N GLN A 271 -24.79 -4.93 13.69
CA GLN A 271 -24.09 -6.03 13.07
C GLN A 271 -24.29 -6.02 11.55
N PRO A 272 -23.39 -6.68 10.80
CA PRO A 272 -23.58 -6.87 9.37
C PRO A 272 -24.91 -7.56 9.07
N ASN A 273 -25.55 -7.11 7.99
CA ASN A 273 -26.87 -7.58 7.54
C ASN A 273 -28.05 -7.29 8.49
N ASP A 274 -27.85 -6.48 9.55
CA ASP A 274 -28.97 -6.01 10.35
C ASP A 274 -29.94 -5.17 9.52
N THR A 275 -31.23 -5.28 9.81
CA THR A 275 -32.25 -4.39 9.28
C THR A 275 -32.83 -3.56 10.41
N ILE A 276 -32.45 -2.28 10.46
CA ILE A 276 -32.87 -1.34 11.50
C ILE A 276 -34.22 -0.73 11.11
N LYS A 277 -35.19 -0.82 11.99
CA LYS A 277 -36.54 -0.30 11.83
C LYS A 277 -36.78 0.80 12.85
N ILE A 278 -36.92 2.04 12.35
CA ILE A 278 -37.21 3.20 13.21
C ILE A 278 -38.72 3.44 13.24
N SER A 279 -39.30 3.28 14.41
CA SER A 279 -40.73 3.53 14.60
C SER A 279 -41.06 5.01 14.68
N GLN A 280 -42.29 5.38 14.40
CA GLN A 280 -42.80 6.73 14.63
C GLN A 280 -43.10 6.96 16.12
N ARG A 281 -43.02 8.21 16.57
CA ARG A 281 -43.50 8.64 17.90
C ARG A 281 -45.00 8.46 17.94
N ILE A 282 -45.48 7.84 19.01
CA ILE A 282 -46.92 7.84 19.33
C ILE A 282 -47.12 9.04 20.24
N PHE A 283 -47.94 9.96 19.81
CA PHE A 283 -48.36 11.13 20.59
C PHE A 283 -49.35 10.69 21.66
#